data_aa2f9b991ddb5a9d35f3a01c697cf5c4
#
_entry.id   aa2f9b991ddb5a9d35f3a01c697cf5c4
#
_cell.length_a   1.000
_cell.length_b   1.000
_cell.length_c   1.000
_cell.angle_alpha   90.00
_cell.angle_beta   90.00
_cell.angle_gamma   90.00
#
_symmetry.space_group_name_H-M   'P 1'
#
loop_
_entity.id
_entity.type
_entity.pdbx_description
1 polymer ?
#
loop_
_entity_poly.entity_id
_entity_poly.type
_entity_poly.pdbx_seq_one_letter_code
_entity_poly.pdbx_strand_id
1 'polypeptide(L)'
;MSTYFSVGMAHFVALNHMHTELPETIKPLIYQEARPYPQRLLACLDRLEQYEFVFFDHEDMFLYAAPDYQRLAKYYELMQLEEFDYIRLIKGGDCLFEPVPTCPTLYSLSLKSKWIFSIQPSFWRRAALMDILKVNQKVNIWELEVKSQKVVKKMGLKAAFSYRSGKRRGLHHFDNDVYPYVATAIGKGKWNLGEYGVELEPMLEQYQIDPTRRGWF
;
A
#
# COMPACT_ATOMS: atom_id res chain seq x y z
N MET A 1 16.41 -2.34 -0.40
CA MET A 1 15.43 -2.82 0.60
C MET A 1 15.52 -1.89 1.80
N SER A 2 14.44 -1.25 2.18
CA SER A 2 14.47 -0.19 3.21
C SER A 2 14.69 -0.78 4.60
N THR A 3 15.74 -0.34 5.29
CA THR A 3 16.09 -0.70 6.66
C THR A 3 15.16 -0.07 7.71
N TYR A 4 14.04 0.51 7.30
CA TYR A 4 13.21 1.37 8.14
C TYR A 4 12.12 0.64 8.96
N PHE A 5 11.87 -0.64 8.73
CA PHE A 5 10.91 -1.38 9.54
C PHE A 5 11.61 -2.02 10.74
N SER A 6 11.28 -1.56 11.93
CA SER A 6 11.82 -2.11 13.17
C SER A 6 10.70 -2.57 14.12
N VAL A 7 11.07 -3.58 14.89
CA VAL A 7 10.53 -4.05 16.18
C VAL A 7 9.08 -4.58 16.14
N GLY A 8 8.98 -5.89 16.18
CA GLY A 8 7.73 -6.61 16.47
C GLY A 8 6.87 -6.99 15.28
N MET A 9 7.21 -6.54 14.06
CA MET A 9 6.50 -6.95 12.84
C MET A 9 7.27 -8.07 12.13
N ALA A 10 6.57 -9.12 11.73
CA ALA A 10 7.15 -10.12 10.83
C ALA A 10 7.10 -9.61 9.38
N HIS A 11 8.24 -9.70 8.69
CA HIS A 11 8.38 -9.23 7.32
C HIS A 11 8.26 -10.38 6.34
N PHE A 12 7.47 -10.17 5.30
CA PHE A 12 7.26 -11.12 4.23
C PHE A 12 7.44 -10.42 2.88
N VAL A 13 7.96 -11.16 1.90
CA VAL A 13 7.98 -10.71 0.51
C VAL A 13 7.29 -11.74 -0.38
N ALA A 14 6.32 -11.29 -1.17
CA ALA A 14 5.65 -12.13 -2.16
C ALA A 14 6.51 -12.20 -3.43
N LEU A 15 6.87 -13.41 -3.86
CA LEU A 15 7.75 -13.67 -5.00
C LEU A 15 7.15 -14.77 -5.88
N ASN A 16 7.39 -14.70 -7.20
CA ASN A 16 7.06 -15.79 -8.12
C ASN A 16 8.05 -16.97 -8.01
N HIS A 17 9.30 -16.69 -7.68
CA HIS A 17 10.35 -17.67 -7.37
C HIS A 17 11.52 -17.02 -6.61
N MET A 18 12.38 -17.82 -6.02
CA MET A 18 13.58 -17.33 -5.34
C MET A 18 14.67 -17.02 -6.36
N HIS A 19 15.07 -15.77 -6.45
CA HIS A 19 16.15 -15.30 -7.35
C HIS A 19 17.42 -14.91 -6.61
N THR A 20 17.26 -14.48 -5.37
CA THR A 20 18.34 -13.92 -4.56
C THR A 20 18.18 -14.38 -3.13
N GLU A 21 19.28 -14.38 -2.40
CA GLU A 21 19.25 -14.53 -0.95
C GLU A 21 18.54 -13.33 -0.34
N LEU A 22 17.54 -13.61 0.48
CA LEU A 22 16.84 -12.61 1.26
C LEU A 22 17.54 -12.44 2.62
N PRO A 23 17.48 -11.25 3.22
CA PRO A 23 17.85 -11.08 4.61
C PRO A 23 17.06 -12.07 5.50
N GLU A 24 17.70 -12.66 6.51
CA GLU A 24 17.09 -13.65 7.42
C GLU A 24 15.79 -13.16 8.09
N THR A 25 15.67 -11.83 8.24
CA THR A 25 14.50 -11.18 8.81
C THR A 25 13.28 -11.16 7.88
N ILE A 26 13.45 -11.54 6.60
CA ILE A 26 12.40 -11.48 5.58
C ILE A 26 12.05 -12.89 5.11
N LYS A 27 10.79 -13.26 5.27
CA LYS A 27 10.29 -14.59 4.87
C LYS A 27 9.63 -14.54 3.49
N PRO A 28 10.03 -15.42 2.54
CA PRO A 28 9.41 -15.47 1.23
C PRO A 28 8.02 -16.12 1.25
N LEU A 29 7.08 -15.52 0.52
CA LEU A 29 5.78 -16.07 0.19
C LEU A 29 5.74 -16.35 -1.30
N ILE A 30 6.03 -17.58 -1.71
CA ILE A 30 6.08 -17.96 -3.12
C ILE A 30 4.67 -18.16 -3.68
N TYR A 31 4.37 -17.47 -4.78
CA TYR A 31 3.11 -17.60 -5.52
C TYR A 31 3.33 -18.09 -6.97
N GLN A 32 2.25 -18.55 -7.59
CA GLN A 32 2.27 -18.99 -8.99
C GLN A 32 1.99 -17.79 -9.91
N GLU A 33 2.98 -17.40 -10.72
CA GLU A 33 2.89 -16.21 -11.59
C GLU A 33 1.78 -16.30 -12.65
N ALA A 34 1.45 -17.51 -13.12
CA ALA A 34 0.36 -17.71 -14.07
C ALA A 34 -1.04 -17.38 -13.55
N ARG A 35 -1.19 -17.25 -12.21
CA ARG A 35 -2.48 -16.87 -11.61
C ARG A 35 -2.76 -15.37 -11.75
N PRO A 36 -4.03 -14.96 -11.85
CA PRO A 36 -4.42 -13.55 -11.74
C PRO A 36 -3.93 -12.91 -10.45
N TYR A 37 -3.66 -11.61 -10.48
CA TYR A 37 -3.12 -10.88 -9.34
C TYR A 37 -3.86 -11.12 -8.00
N PRO A 38 -5.21 -11.07 -7.92
CA PRO A 38 -5.90 -11.32 -6.66
C PRO A 38 -5.69 -12.74 -6.12
N GLN A 39 -5.56 -13.75 -6.99
CA GLN A 39 -5.29 -15.12 -6.57
C GLN A 39 -3.87 -15.31 -6.03
N ARG A 40 -2.88 -14.57 -6.58
CA ARG A 40 -1.51 -14.56 -6.06
C ARG A 40 -1.50 -14.00 -4.64
N LEU A 41 -2.15 -12.87 -4.43
CA LEU A 41 -2.23 -12.22 -3.12
C LEU A 41 -3.03 -13.05 -2.12
N LEU A 42 -4.15 -13.67 -2.52
CA LEU A 42 -4.89 -14.62 -1.68
C LEU A 42 -4.01 -15.76 -1.20
N ALA A 43 -3.25 -16.39 -2.11
CA ALA A 43 -2.36 -17.49 -1.76
C ALA A 43 -1.26 -17.08 -0.76
N CYS A 44 -0.80 -15.85 -0.82
CA CYS A 44 0.12 -15.27 0.17
C CYS A 44 -0.57 -15.04 1.51
N LEU A 45 -1.76 -14.44 1.50
CA LEU A 45 -2.52 -14.12 2.71
C LEU A 45 -3.01 -15.38 3.44
N ASP A 46 -3.35 -16.46 2.72
CA ASP A 46 -3.71 -17.74 3.32
C ASP A 46 -2.59 -18.31 4.21
N ARG A 47 -1.33 -18.08 3.84
CA ARG A 47 -0.16 -18.51 4.63
C ARG A 47 0.13 -17.63 5.85
N LEU A 48 -0.63 -16.56 6.03
CA LEU A 48 -0.53 -15.60 7.12
C LEU A 48 -1.71 -15.69 8.08
N GLU A 49 -2.33 -16.87 8.23
CA GLU A 49 -3.54 -17.09 9.03
C GLU A 49 -3.38 -16.72 10.51
N GLN A 50 -2.14 -16.81 11.04
CA GLN A 50 -1.81 -16.43 12.41
C GLN A 50 -1.81 -14.91 12.66
N TYR A 51 -1.89 -14.09 11.60
CA TYR A 51 -1.92 -12.63 11.70
C TYR A 51 -3.31 -12.10 11.38
N GLU A 52 -3.92 -11.40 12.33
CA GLU A 52 -5.22 -10.75 12.15
C GLU A 52 -5.11 -9.52 11.24
N PHE A 53 -4.00 -8.79 11.37
CA PHE A 53 -3.71 -7.60 10.60
C PHE A 53 -2.48 -7.77 9.74
N VAL A 54 -2.49 -7.15 8.57
CA VAL A 54 -1.35 -7.09 7.66
C VAL A 54 -1.09 -5.63 7.25
N PHE A 55 0.17 -5.29 7.14
CA PHE A 55 0.60 -4.08 6.43
C PHE A 55 0.97 -4.49 5.02
N PHE A 56 0.25 -3.96 4.05
CA PHE A 56 0.47 -4.21 2.63
C PHE A 56 1.29 -3.07 2.03
N ASP A 57 2.33 -3.43 1.28
CA ASP A 57 3.12 -2.51 0.48
C ASP A 57 3.44 -3.14 -0.87
N HIS A 58 3.82 -2.35 -1.86
CA HIS A 58 4.12 -2.82 -3.20
C HIS A 58 5.58 -2.49 -3.55
N GLU A 59 6.21 -3.33 -4.37
CA GLU A 59 7.65 -3.25 -4.66
C GLU A 59 8.11 -1.98 -5.37
N ASP A 60 7.20 -1.27 -6.01
CA ASP A 60 7.48 -0.01 -6.72
C ASP A 60 7.09 1.25 -5.92
N MET A 61 6.72 1.08 -4.65
CA MET A 61 6.34 2.17 -3.75
C MET A 61 7.48 2.49 -2.78
N PHE A 62 8.52 3.13 -3.28
CA PHE A 62 9.76 3.38 -2.54
C PHE A 62 9.60 4.46 -1.49
N LEU A 63 10.08 4.18 -0.26
CA LEU A 63 10.24 5.19 0.77
C LEU A 63 11.39 6.14 0.41
N TYR A 64 11.15 7.44 0.47
CA TYR A 64 12.18 8.45 0.28
C TYR A 64 12.60 9.14 1.60
N ALA A 65 11.89 8.87 2.69
CA ALA A 65 12.26 9.30 4.04
C ALA A 65 11.77 8.29 5.09
N ALA A 66 12.21 8.44 6.33
CA ALA A 66 11.80 7.57 7.43
C ALA A 66 10.32 7.79 7.78
N PRO A 67 9.53 6.71 7.94
CA PRO A 67 8.15 6.79 8.42
C PRO A 67 8.04 7.30 9.85
N ASP A 68 6.91 7.94 10.18
CA ASP A 68 6.53 8.27 11.56
C ASP A 68 5.99 7.02 12.26
N TYR A 69 6.89 6.24 12.85
CA TYR A 69 6.55 4.96 13.50
C TYR A 69 5.58 5.10 14.66
N GLN A 70 5.61 6.22 15.39
CA GLN A 70 4.68 6.45 16.49
C GLN A 70 3.25 6.59 15.97
N ARG A 71 3.08 7.26 14.85
CA ARG A 71 1.78 7.38 14.20
C ARG A 71 1.29 6.08 13.59
N LEU A 72 2.19 5.34 12.96
CA LEU A 72 1.86 4.02 12.42
C LEU A 72 1.43 3.06 13.52
N ALA A 73 2.10 3.07 14.68
CA ALA A 73 1.70 2.30 15.85
C ALA A 73 0.29 2.71 16.34
N LYS A 74 -0.01 4.02 16.37
CA LYS A 74 -1.33 4.51 16.71
C LYS A 74 -2.42 4.04 15.73
N TYR A 75 -2.13 4.00 14.44
CA TYR A 75 -3.06 3.47 13.45
C TYR A 75 -3.34 1.98 13.67
N TYR A 76 -2.29 1.22 14.00
CA TYR A 76 -2.44 -0.20 14.35
C TYR A 76 -3.32 -0.40 15.60
N GLU A 77 -3.14 0.41 16.66
CA GLU A 77 -4.02 0.39 17.85
C GLU A 77 -5.50 0.62 17.46
N LEU A 78 -5.78 1.60 16.60
CA LEU A 78 -7.15 1.88 16.14
C LEU A 78 -7.74 0.70 15.34
N MET A 79 -6.91 -0.02 14.58
CA MET A 79 -7.32 -1.28 13.92
C MET A 79 -7.68 -2.35 14.95
N GLN A 80 -6.89 -2.50 16.02
CA GLN A 80 -7.15 -3.48 17.10
C GLN A 80 -8.44 -3.15 17.89
N LEU A 81 -8.76 -1.87 18.05
CA LEU A 81 -10.01 -1.40 18.68
C LEU A 81 -11.23 -1.53 17.77
N GLU A 82 -11.09 -2.17 16.61
CA GLU A 82 -12.14 -2.37 15.62
C GLU A 82 -12.76 -1.08 15.07
N GLU A 83 -12.04 0.04 15.17
CA GLU A 83 -12.51 1.31 14.61
C GLU A 83 -12.41 1.30 13.09
N PHE A 84 -11.41 0.57 12.53
CA PHE A 84 -11.19 0.48 11.09
C PHE A 84 -10.83 -0.95 10.64
N ASP A 85 -11.27 -1.30 9.44
CA ASP A 85 -10.87 -2.51 8.71
C ASP A 85 -9.73 -2.24 7.73
N TYR A 86 -9.56 -0.96 7.34
CA TYR A 86 -8.61 -0.52 6.34
C TYR A 86 -8.16 0.91 6.59
N ILE A 87 -6.84 1.12 6.66
CA ILE A 87 -6.22 2.45 6.74
C ILE A 87 -5.16 2.55 5.64
N ARG A 88 -5.43 3.33 4.60
CA ARG A 88 -4.44 3.61 3.55
C ARG A 88 -3.54 4.78 3.95
N LEU A 89 -2.28 4.71 3.54
CA LEU A 89 -1.27 5.71 3.88
C LEU A 89 -1.13 6.78 2.78
N ILE A 90 -2.25 7.15 2.17
CA ILE A 90 -2.30 8.21 1.16
C ILE A 90 -3.68 8.87 1.11
N LYS A 91 -3.71 10.17 0.90
CA LYS A 91 -4.91 10.90 0.54
C LYS A 91 -5.13 10.84 -0.96
N GLY A 92 -6.29 10.35 -1.40
CA GLY A 92 -6.74 10.43 -2.79
C GLY A 92 -7.52 11.73 -3.08
N GLY A 93 -7.64 12.10 -4.36
CA GLY A 93 -8.29 13.34 -4.79
C GLY A 93 -9.82 13.37 -4.60
N ASP A 94 -10.49 12.25 -4.80
CA ASP A 94 -11.96 12.14 -4.84
C ASP A 94 -12.52 11.45 -3.59
N CYS A 95 -12.26 12.00 -2.40
CA CYS A 95 -12.70 11.43 -1.13
C CYS A 95 -13.64 12.34 -0.38
N LEU A 96 -14.74 11.79 0.12
CA LEU A 96 -15.56 12.38 1.17
C LEU A 96 -15.10 11.81 2.51
N PHE A 97 -14.77 12.65 3.46
CA PHE A 97 -14.14 12.23 4.71
C PHE A 97 -14.48 13.12 5.88
N GLU A 98 -14.30 12.59 7.08
CA GLU A 98 -14.42 13.29 8.35
C GLU A 98 -13.14 13.09 9.17
N PRO A 99 -12.68 14.09 9.94
CA PRO A 99 -11.55 13.93 10.84
C PRO A 99 -11.84 12.84 11.89
N VAL A 100 -10.83 12.06 12.25
CA VAL A 100 -10.90 11.15 13.40
C VAL A 100 -10.48 11.94 14.65
N PRO A 101 -11.38 12.22 15.60
CA PRO A 101 -11.11 13.13 16.73
C PRO A 101 -9.91 12.71 17.58
N THR A 102 -9.70 11.41 17.73
CA THR A 102 -8.62 10.82 18.54
C THR A 102 -7.27 10.75 17.81
N CYS A 103 -7.24 11.07 16.50
CA CYS A 103 -6.05 10.98 15.69
C CYS A 103 -6.03 12.05 14.57
N PRO A 104 -5.44 13.23 14.81
CA PRO A 104 -5.50 14.38 13.89
C PRO A 104 -4.92 14.18 12.50
N THR A 105 -4.17 13.09 12.29
CA THR A 105 -3.60 12.73 10.99
C THR A 105 -4.39 11.65 10.26
N LEU A 106 -5.52 11.23 10.83
CA LEU A 106 -6.37 10.20 10.27
C LEU A 106 -7.76 10.77 9.94
N TYR A 107 -8.30 10.34 8.81
CA TYR A 107 -9.59 10.75 8.30
C TYR A 107 -10.41 9.52 7.90
N SER A 108 -11.60 9.37 8.46
CA SER A 108 -12.53 8.32 8.06
C SER A 108 -13.07 8.57 6.65
N LEU A 109 -13.12 7.53 5.83
CA LEU A 109 -13.63 7.58 4.47
C LEU A 109 -15.13 7.28 4.46
N SER A 110 -15.92 8.20 3.91
CA SER A 110 -17.34 7.94 3.66
C SER A 110 -17.51 6.86 2.58
N LEU A 111 -18.43 5.92 2.80
CA LEU A 111 -18.83 4.93 1.79
C LEU A 111 -19.47 5.57 0.53
N LYS A 112 -19.82 6.86 0.58
CA LYS A 112 -20.27 7.64 -0.58
C LYS A 112 -19.09 8.11 -1.45
N SER A 113 -17.85 8.04 -0.98
CA SER A 113 -16.66 8.40 -1.77
C SER A 113 -16.64 7.61 -3.08
N LYS A 114 -16.18 8.26 -4.15
CA LYS A 114 -15.98 7.59 -5.44
C LYS A 114 -14.88 6.55 -5.36
N TRP A 115 -13.81 6.84 -4.62
CA TRP A 115 -12.61 6.02 -4.53
C TRP A 115 -12.28 5.69 -3.06
N ILE A 116 -12.70 4.51 -2.61
CA ILE A 116 -12.47 4.05 -1.23
C ILE A 116 -11.28 3.09 -1.18
N PHE A 117 -11.22 2.11 -2.07
CA PHE A 117 -10.18 1.10 -2.16
C PHE A 117 -9.07 1.54 -3.11
N SER A 118 -7.83 1.30 -2.75
CA SER A 118 -6.66 1.43 -3.63
C SER A 118 -5.58 0.42 -3.24
N ILE A 119 -4.79 0.00 -4.22
CA ILE A 119 -3.57 -0.80 -4.03
C ILE A 119 -2.43 0.17 -3.70
N GLN A 120 -2.39 0.62 -2.46
CA GLN A 120 -1.39 1.56 -1.94
C GLN A 120 -0.96 1.07 -0.56
N PRO A 121 0.19 1.49 -0.02
CA PRO A 121 0.62 1.12 1.32
C PRO A 121 -0.48 1.33 2.34
N SER A 122 -0.82 0.28 3.07
CA SER A 122 -2.01 0.29 3.91
C SER A 122 -2.02 -0.80 4.97
N PHE A 123 -2.67 -0.49 6.08
CA PHE A 123 -3.06 -1.49 7.06
C PHE A 123 -4.40 -2.12 6.69
N TRP A 124 -4.51 -3.42 6.85
CA TRP A 124 -5.71 -4.19 6.58
C TRP A 124 -6.02 -5.17 7.70
N ARG A 125 -7.29 -5.28 8.06
CA ARG A 125 -7.79 -6.52 8.63
C ARG A 125 -7.68 -7.60 7.56
N ARG A 126 -6.84 -8.61 7.78
CA ARG A 126 -6.52 -9.62 6.76
C ARG A 126 -7.78 -10.25 6.15
N ALA A 127 -8.77 -10.61 6.98
CA ALA A 127 -10.03 -11.17 6.52
C ALA A 127 -10.77 -10.25 5.54
N ALA A 128 -10.84 -8.95 5.83
CA ALA A 128 -11.52 -7.96 4.97
C ALA A 128 -10.84 -7.84 3.60
N LEU A 129 -9.50 -7.81 3.56
CA LEU A 129 -8.77 -7.82 2.28
C LEU A 129 -9.01 -9.11 1.50
N MET A 130 -8.95 -10.26 2.17
CA MET A 130 -9.21 -11.56 1.53
C MET A 130 -10.61 -11.63 0.91
N ASP A 131 -11.64 -11.12 1.59
CA ASP A 131 -13.00 -11.14 1.07
C ASP A 131 -13.17 -10.27 -0.18
N ILE A 132 -12.50 -9.09 -0.25
CA ILE A 132 -12.45 -8.29 -1.47
C ILE A 132 -11.80 -9.08 -2.62
N LEU A 133 -10.67 -9.75 -2.35
CA LEU A 133 -9.93 -10.51 -3.35
C LEU A 133 -10.70 -11.74 -3.84
N LYS A 134 -11.42 -12.45 -2.95
CA LYS A 134 -12.28 -13.60 -3.30
C LYS A 134 -13.37 -13.23 -4.28
N VAL A 135 -13.97 -12.03 -4.15
CA VAL A 135 -14.99 -11.55 -5.09
C VAL A 135 -14.38 -11.22 -6.47
N ASN A 136 -13.12 -10.81 -6.52
CA ASN A 136 -12.46 -10.27 -7.71
C ASN A 136 -11.36 -11.18 -8.27
N GLN A 137 -11.44 -12.50 -8.13
CA GLN A 137 -10.34 -13.44 -8.40
C GLN A 137 -9.77 -13.46 -9.82
N LYS A 138 -10.54 -13.04 -10.83
CA LYS A 138 -10.19 -13.19 -12.26
C LYS A 138 -9.78 -11.89 -12.95
N VAL A 139 -9.48 -10.85 -12.18
CA VAL A 139 -9.16 -9.51 -12.71
C VAL A 139 -7.67 -9.21 -12.62
N ASN A 140 -7.20 -8.26 -13.41
CA ASN A 140 -5.86 -7.69 -13.24
C ASN A 140 -5.84 -6.65 -12.09
N ILE A 141 -4.67 -6.10 -11.79
CA ILE A 141 -4.47 -5.17 -10.67
C ILE A 141 -5.30 -3.88 -10.82
N TRP A 142 -5.39 -3.30 -12.03
CA TRP A 142 -6.16 -2.08 -12.29
C TRP A 142 -7.67 -2.31 -12.23
N GLU A 143 -8.13 -3.43 -12.78
CA GLU A 143 -9.53 -3.84 -12.67
C GLU A 143 -9.91 -4.14 -11.22
N LEU A 144 -8.99 -4.68 -10.41
CA LEU A 144 -9.20 -4.94 -8.99
C LEU A 144 -9.54 -3.62 -8.27
N GLU A 145 -8.76 -2.57 -8.47
CA GLU A 145 -9.06 -1.27 -7.86
C GLU A 145 -10.45 -0.75 -8.24
N VAL A 146 -10.78 -0.79 -9.52
CA VAL A 146 -12.08 -0.29 -10.00
C VAL A 146 -13.26 -1.11 -9.46
N LYS A 147 -13.18 -2.44 -9.55
CA LYS A 147 -14.28 -3.33 -9.15
C LYS A 147 -14.46 -3.40 -7.64
N SER A 148 -13.37 -3.29 -6.88
CA SER A 148 -13.41 -3.34 -5.42
C SER A 148 -14.14 -2.16 -4.79
N GLN A 149 -14.31 -1.02 -5.47
CA GLN A 149 -15.09 0.10 -4.95
C GLN A 149 -16.51 -0.33 -4.56
N LYS A 150 -17.17 -1.14 -5.40
CA LYS A 150 -18.52 -1.65 -5.12
C LYS A 150 -18.51 -2.69 -4.00
N VAL A 151 -17.50 -3.55 -3.95
CA VAL A 151 -17.36 -4.59 -2.93
C VAL A 151 -17.20 -3.98 -1.55
N VAL A 152 -16.27 -3.03 -1.39
CA VAL A 152 -16.02 -2.32 -0.14
C VAL A 152 -17.27 -1.62 0.38
N LYS A 153 -18.03 -0.94 -0.51
CA LYS A 153 -19.31 -0.31 -0.19
C LYS A 153 -20.35 -1.32 0.30
N LYS A 154 -20.48 -2.45 -0.41
CA LYS A 154 -21.44 -3.50 -0.05
C LYS A 154 -21.10 -4.17 1.29
N MET A 155 -19.81 -4.34 1.58
CA MET A 155 -19.33 -4.88 2.85
C MET A 155 -19.49 -3.90 4.02
N GLY A 156 -19.67 -2.62 3.73
CA GLY A 156 -19.76 -1.58 4.77
C GLY A 156 -18.43 -1.37 5.52
N LEU A 157 -17.29 -1.59 4.85
CA LEU A 157 -15.98 -1.50 5.50
C LEU A 157 -15.74 -0.13 6.12
N LYS A 158 -15.23 -0.15 7.35
CA LYS A 158 -14.76 1.03 8.07
C LYS A 158 -13.37 1.39 7.52
N ALA A 159 -13.32 2.35 6.62
CA ALA A 159 -12.10 2.75 5.94
C ALA A 159 -11.62 4.13 6.41
N ALA A 160 -10.29 4.31 6.46
CA ALA A 160 -9.67 5.59 6.73
C ALA A 160 -8.47 5.83 5.82
N PHE A 161 -7.96 7.06 5.82
CA PHE A 161 -6.68 7.39 5.21
C PHE A 161 -5.84 8.30 6.11
N SER A 162 -4.53 8.15 5.99
CA SER A 162 -3.56 9.02 6.65
C SER A 162 -3.27 10.25 5.79
N TYR A 163 -3.30 11.43 6.40
CA TYR A 163 -2.85 12.67 5.81
C TYR A 163 -2.59 13.71 6.91
N ARG A 164 -1.43 14.31 6.91
CA ARG A 164 -1.11 15.45 7.79
C ARG A 164 -0.84 16.69 6.97
N SER A 165 0.09 16.58 6.05
CA SER A 165 0.48 17.60 5.09
C SER A 165 1.10 16.91 3.88
N GLY A 166 1.23 17.63 2.77
CA GLY A 166 1.91 17.11 1.62
C GLY A 166 1.46 17.78 0.33
N LYS A 167 2.37 17.78 -0.64
CA LYS A 167 2.13 18.32 -1.97
C LYS A 167 1.18 17.39 -2.72
N ARG A 168 0.32 17.95 -3.53
CA ARG A 168 -0.44 17.17 -4.50
C ARG A 168 0.49 16.70 -5.61
N ARG A 169 0.45 15.41 -5.92
CA ARG A 169 1.21 14.78 -6.99
C ARG A 169 0.27 14.33 -8.10
N GLY A 170 0.51 14.83 -9.29
CA GLY A 170 -0.33 14.55 -10.43
C GLY A 170 -1.82 14.83 -10.17
N LEU A 171 -2.70 13.96 -10.68
CA LEU A 171 -4.15 14.13 -10.57
C LEU A 171 -4.76 13.50 -9.31
N HIS A 172 -4.12 12.50 -8.72
CA HIS A 172 -4.83 11.56 -7.84
C HIS A 172 -4.30 11.46 -6.42
N HIS A 173 -3.05 11.84 -6.14
CA HIS A 173 -2.40 11.59 -4.87
C HIS A 173 -1.91 12.86 -4.19
N PHE A 174 -1.71 12.76 -2.87
CA PHE A 174 -1.01 13.76 -2.08
C PHE A 174 0.12 13.07 -1.34
N ASP A 175 1.29 13.70 -1.26
CA ASP A 175 2.37 13.20 -0.42
C ASP A 175 1.88 12.98 1.01
N ASN A 176 2.50 12.02 1.69
CA ASN A 176 2.19 11.72 3.08
C ASN A 176 3.48 11.71 3.90
N ASP A 177 3.58 12.61 4.86
CA ASP A 177 4.73 12.73 5.76
C ASP A 177 4.71 11.72 6.93
N VAL A 178 3.62 10.96 7.11
CA VAL A 178 3.57 9.84 8.05
C VAL A 178 4.21 8.59 7.45
N TYR A 179 4.01 8.37 6.16
CA TYR A 179 4.64 7.30 5.39
C TYR A 179 5.09 7.86 4.05
N PRO A 180 6.30 8.48 4.01
CA PRO A 180 6.78 9.21 2.85
C PRO A 180 7.29 8.26 1.77
N TYR A 181 6.49 8.01 0.74
CA TYR A 181 6.80 7.11 -0.36
C TYR A 181 6.42 7.69 -1.72
N VAL A 182 7.04 7.18 -2.75
CA VAL A 182 6.73 7.51 -4.15
C VAL A 182 5.52 6.68 -4.58
N ALA A 183 4.34 7.30 -4.69
CA ALA A 183 3.10 6.60 -4.97
C ALA A 183 3.00 6.00 -6.39
N THR A 184 3.84 6.45 -7.32
CA THR A 184 3.92 5.94 -8.70
C THR A 184 5.32 6.16 -9.23
N ALA A 185 6.26 5.33 -8.82
CA ALA A 185 7.65 5.41 -9.30
C ALA A 185 7.77 4.97 -10.76
N ILE A 186 6.96 4.00 -11.18
CA ILE A 186 6.98 3.42 -12.51
C ILE A 186 5.60 3.52 -13.13
N GLY A 187 5.51 4.17 -14.28
CA GLY A 187 4.29 4.24 -15.09
C GLY A 187 4.54 3.74 -16.51
N LYS A 188 3.73 2.80 -17.00
CA LYS A 188 3.86 2.20 -18.34
C LYS A 188 5.29 1.66 -18.63
N GLY A 189 5.93 1.11 -17.60
CA GLY A 189 7.28 0.56 -17.70
C GLY A 189 8.42 1.58 -17.66
N LYS A 190 8.16 2.87 -17.49
CA LYS A 190 9.15 3.96 -17.43
C LYS A 190 9.20 4.61 -16.05
N TRP A 191 10.34 5.19 -15.68
CA TRP A 191 10.49 5.97 -14.47
C TRP A 191 9.69 7.29 -14.55
N ASN A 192 9.00 7.62 -13.47
CA ASN A 192 8.23 8.86 -13.35
C ASN A 192 9.10 10.00 -12.79
N LEU A 193 10.12 10.38 -13.54
CA LEU A 193 11.03 11.45 -13.12
C LEU A 193 10.40 12.83 -13.25
N GLY A 194 9.43 13.01 -14.13
CA GLY A 194 8.73 14.29 -14.28
C GLY A 194 7.98 14.72 -13.02
N GLU A 195 7.39 13.77 -12.28
CA GLU A 195 6.66 14.06 -11.04
C GLU A 195 7.50 13.82 -9.78
N TYR A 196 8.37 12.81 -9.77
CA TYR A 196 9.10 12.34 -8.60
C TYR A 196 10.64 12.36 -8.77
N GLY A 197 11.17 13.16 -9.71
CA GLY A 197 12.62 13.22 -9.95
C GLY A 197 13.43 13.53 -8.70
N VAL A 198 12.97 14.48 -7.89
CA VAL A 198 13.66 14.90 -6.65
C VAL A 198 13.82 13.74 -5.66
N GLU A 199 12.84 12.84 -5.58
CA GLU A 199 12.85 11.68 -4.69
C GLU A 199 13.55 10.47 -5.33
N LEU A 200 13.36 10.25 -6.64
CA LEU A 200 13.85 9.07 -7.32
C LEU A 200 15.32 9.15 -7.73
N GLU A 201 15.80 10.31 -8.21
CA GLU A 201 17.17 10.45 -8.71
C GLU A 201 18.23 10.07 -7.67
N PRO A 202 18.16 10.55 -6.39
CA PRO A 202 19.11 10.13 -5.37
C PRO A 202 19.08 8.63 -5.08
N MET A 203 17.90 8.00 -5.16
CA MET A 203 17.75 6.57 -4.94
C MET A 203 18.33 5.76 -6.11
N LEU A 204 18.08 6.18 -7.35
CA LEU A 204 18.65 5.54 -8.54
C LEU A 204 20.18 5.59 -8.50
N GLU A 205 20.75 6.73 -8.10
CA GLU A 205 22.20 6.90 -7.93
C GLU A 205 22.73 6.01 -6.81
N GLN A 206 22.13 6.05 -5.61
CA GLN A 206 22.53 5.25 -4.46
C GLN A 206 22.58 3.75 -4.75
N TYR A 207 21.60 3.26 -5.49
CA TYR A 207 21.50 1.83 -5.86
C TYR A 207 22.12 1.50 -7.23
N GLN A 208 22.82 2.45 -7.86
CA GLN A 208 23.48 2.29 -9.15
C GLN A 208 22.51 1.78 -10.25
N ILE A 209 21.28 2.25 -10.21
CA ILE A 209 20.26 1.90 -11.21
C ILE A 209 20.35 2.88 -12.37
N ASP A 210 20.68 2.37 -13.56
CA ASP A 210 20.69 3.15 -14.78
C ASP A 210 19.27 3.42 -15.29
N PRO A 211 18.75 4.67 -15.18
CA PRO A 211 17.39 4.98 -15.60
C PRO A 211 17.18 4.88 -17.11
N THR A 212 18.26 4.95 -17.92
CA THR A 212 18.16 4.89 -19.39
C THR A 212 17.67 3.55 -19.89
N ARG A 213 17.92 2.45 -19.15
CA ARG A 213 17.47 1.09 -19.50
C ARG A 213 15.95 0.98 -19.60
N ARG A 214 15.25 1.74 -18.79
CA ARG A 214 13.78 1.76 -18.74
C ARG A 214 13.20 3.02 -19.42
N GLY A 215 13.98 4.10 -19.47
CA GLY A 215 13.54 5.44 -19.84
C GLY A 215 12.67 6.09 -18.77
N TRP A 216 12.23 7.32 -19.01
CA TRP A 216 11.41 8.10 -18.09
C TRP A 216 10.38 8.95 -18.84
N PHE A 217 9.46 9.58 -18.10
CA PHE A 217 8.46 10.55 -18.57
C PHE A 217 8.21 11.61 -17.52
#